data_2ec40b4759eef5a8e42a040b87be3909
#
_entry.id   2ec40b4759eef5a8e42a040b87be3909
#
_cell.length_a   1.000
_cell.length_b   1.000
_cell.length_c   1.000
_cell.angle_alpha   90.00
_cell.angle_beta   90.00
_cell.angle_gamma   90.00
#
_symmetry.space_group_name_H-M   'P 1'
#
loop_
_entity.id
_entity.type
_entity.pdbx_description
1 polymer ?
#
loop_
_entity_poly.entity_id
_entity_poly.type
_entity_poly.pdbx_seq_one_letter_code
_entity_poly.pdbx_strand_id
1 'polypeptide(L)'
;MSEANDKPSLTIPLPQAPPPELPVAAAARQIEITVDRKRVSIPEGATLLDATKKLGIETPTLCFLETLTPVNVCRVCVVELEGSRTLVPACSRKAEPGMVIKTDSERVRLSRKLVLEFLASSVDVSTAPAMQAYMERYGADPARFGESSATVRQPPKIDNDLYMRDYSKCILCYKCVEACGVDAQNTFAIGVAGRGFQAHISTEYSVPLPESACVYCGNCIGVCPTGALMFTSEYEMRKAGTWDESHQTQTDTICPYCGVGCQLTVHAQDAKIVKVSSPLDHSVTQGNLCIKGRFGWQFTQPRAKGSNAG
;
A
#
# COMPACT_ATOMS: atom_id res chain seq x y z
N MET A 1 36.57 -37.31 47.68
CA MET A 1 35.96 -36.08 48.28
C MET A 1 35.52 -35.21 47.11
N SER A 2 34.25 -35.27 46.76
CA SER A 2 33.65 -34.52 45.63
C SER A 2 32.93 -33.32 46.23
N GLU A 3 33.45 -32.11 45.96
CA GLU A 3 32.78 -30.87 46.32
C GLU A 3 31.57 -30.67 45.38
N ALA A 4 30.40 -30.68 45.97
CA ALA A 4 29.17 -30.31 45.29
C ALA A 4 29.15 -28.82 44.97
N ASN A 5 29.05 -28.49 43.70
CA ASN A 5 29.00 -27.10 43.17
C ASN A 5 27.56 -26.59 43.34
N ASP A 6 27.29 -25.96 44.49
CA ASP A 6 26.00 -25.39 44.83
C ASP A 6 25.88 -24.03 44.15
N LYS A 7 25.30 -24.00 42.93
CA LYS A 7 24.98 -22.73 42.26
C LYS A 7 23.68 -22.18 42.84
N PRO A 8 23.63 -20.93 43.31
CA PRO A 8 22.41 -20.35 43.79
C PRO A 8 21.37 -20.27 42.65
N SER A 9 20.20 -20.86 42.89
CA SER A 9 19.05 -20.75 41.99
C SER A 9 18.54 -19.30 42.00
N LEU A 10 18.73 -18.60 40.91
CA LEU A 10 18.19 -17.26 40.70
C LEU A 10 16.69 -17.36 40.39
N THR A 11 15.88 -17.50 41.41
CA THR A 11 14.40 -17.42 41.27
C THR A 11 14.02 -15.93 41.18
N ILE A 12 13.75 -15.46 39.97
CA ILE A 12 13.13 -14.16 39.74
C ILE A 12 11.68 -14.26 40.13
N PRO A 13 11.17 -13.57 41.17
CA PRO A 13 9.75 -13.59 41.49
C PRO A 13 8.97 -12.94 40.36
N LEU A 14 8.05 -13.68 39.76
CA LEU A 14 7.10 -13.12 38.79
C LEU A 14 6.22 -12.07 39.51
N PRO A 15 5.94 -10.92 38.91
CA PRO A 15 5.05 -9.92 39.48
C PRO A 15 3.66 -10.53 39.70
N GLN A 16 3.18 -10.49 40.95
CA GLN A 16 1.90 -11.09 41.37
C GLN A 16 0.70 -10.17 41.16
N ALA A 17 0.89 -8.96 40.63
CA ALA A 17 -0.22 -8.04 40.33
C ALA A 17 -0.79 -8.32 38.93
N PRO A 18 -2.11 -8.46 38.79
CA PRO A 18 -2.71 -8.47 37.45
C PRO A 18 -2.35 -7.16 36.73
N PRO A 19 -2.10 -7.20 35.41
CA PRO A 19 -1.85 -5.99 34.66
C PRO A 19 -3.03 -5.02 34.89
N PRO A 20 -2.76 -3.70 34.99
CA PRO A 20 -3.82 -2.72 35.14
C PRO A 20 -4.81 -2.88 33.97
N GLU A 21 -6.09 -2.94 34.28
CA GLU A 21 -7.14 -2.96 33.27
C GLU A 21 -6.99 -1.71 32.40
N LEU A 22 -6.67 -1.91 31.13
CA LEU A 22 -6.64 -0.82 30.17
C LEU A 22 -8.04 -0.19 30.10
N PRO A 23 -8.16 1.14 30.17
CA PRO A 23 -9.46 1.79 30.10
C PRO A 23 -10.16 1.36 28.78
N VAL A 24 -11.33 0.75 28.91
CA VAL A 24 -12.18 0.44 27.77
C VAL A 24 -12.55 1.76 27.11
N ALA A 25 -12.09 1.95 25.86
CA ALA A 25 -12.41 3.16 25.12
C ALA A 25 -13.94 3.33 25.06
N ALA A 26 -14.43 4.48 25.50
CA ALA A 26 -15.86 4.78 25.44
C ALA A 26 -16.36 4.62 24.00
N ALA A 27 -17.51 3.98 23.81
CA ALA A 27 -18.08 3.78 22.48
C ALA A 27 -18.25 5.14 21.77
N ALA A 28 -17.64 5.29 20.59
CA ALA A 28 -17.70 6.53 19.82
C ALA A 28 -19.17 6.90 19.54
N ARG A 29 -19.48 8.20 19.70
CA ARG A 29 -20.79 8.73 19.37
C ARG A 29 -21.14 8.35 17.93
N GLN A 30 -22.36 7.88 17.72
CA GLN A 30 -22.86 7.55 16.38
C GLN A 30 -23.48 8.77 15.73
N ILE A 31 -23.21 8.98 14.45
CA ILE A 31 -23.80 10.02 13.61
C ILE A 31 -24.54 9.37 12.44
N GLU A 32 -25.59 9.99 11.95
CA GLU A 32 -26.34 9.52 10.79
C GLU A 32 -26.07 10.42 9.58
N ILE A 33 -25.83 9.77 8.43
CA ILE A 33 -25.73 10.41 7.11
C ILE A 33 -26.57 9.64 6.10
N THR A 34 -26.81 10.22 4.94
CA THR A 34 -27.50 9.58 3.82
C THR A 34 -26.56 9.36 2.65
N VAL A 35 -26.43 8.12 2.19
CA VAL A 35 -25.61 7.72 1.03
C VAL A 35 -26.52 7.09 -0.01
N ASP A 36 -26.61 7.66 -1.21
CA ASP A 36 -27.47 7.17 -2.29
C ASP A 36 -28.91 6.85 -1.82
N ARG A 37 -29.51 7.77 -1.07
CA ARG A 37 -30.85 7.66 -0.46
C ARG A 37 -30.99 6.66 0.70
N LYS A 38 -29.91 5.96 1.11
CA LYS A 38 -29.90 5.03 2.26
C LYS A 38 -29.32 5.72 3.47
N ARG A 39 -30.00 5.66 4.62
CA ARG A 39 -29.45 6.14 5.89
C ARG A 39 -28.42 5.16 6.42
N VAL A 40 -27.33 5.67 6.96
CA VAL A 40 -26.29 4.88 7.61
C VAL A 40 -25.81 5.59 8.86
N SER A 41 -25.70 4.84 9.95
CA SER A 41 -25.12 5.29 11.21
C SER A 41 -23.65 4.86 11.23
N ILE A 42 -22.74 5.79 11.50
CA ILE A 42 -21.29 5.55 11.58
C ILE A 42 -20.72 6.25 12.80
N PRO A 43 -19.56 5.83 13.31
CA PRO A 43 -18.88 6.54 14.39
C PRO A 43 -18.52 7.98 14.00
N GLU A 44 -18.67 8.91 14.94
CA GLU A 44 -18.18 10.28 14.79
C GLU A 44 -16.65 10.26 14.48
N GLY A 45 -16.23 11.04 13.51
CA GLY A 45 -14.84 11.04 13.03
C GLY A 45 -14.55 10.04 11.90
N ALA A 46 -15.48 9.12 11.57
CA ALA A 46 -15.36 8.27 10.37
C ALA A 46 -15.42 9.09 9.08
N THR A 47 -14.87 8.55 8.01
CA THR A 47 -14.86 9.19 6.70
C THR A 47 -16.11 8.85 5.88
N LEU A 48 -16.36 9.59 4.80
CA LEU A 48 -17.40 9.24 3.84
C LEU A 48 -17.13 7.88 3.18
N LEU A 49 -15.85 7.49 3.04
CA LEU A 49 -15.47 6.18 2.53
C LEU A 49 -15.88 5.05 3.48
N ASP A 50 -15.74 5.25 4.80
CA ASP A 50 -16.19 4.28 5.80
C ASP A 50 -17.71 4.07 5.73
N ALA A 51 -18.44 5.16 5.49
CA ALA A 51 -19.90 5.08 5.30
C ALA A 51 -20.30 4.29 4.06
N THR A 52 -19.60 4.50 2.93
CA THR A 52 -19.86 3.74 1.69
C THR A 52 -19.52 2.26 1.87
N LYS A 53 -18.38 1.95 2.52
CA LYS A 53 -17.98 0.57 2.85
C LYS A 53 -19.00 -0.14 3.72
N LYS A 54 -19.52 0.54 4.75
CA LYS A 54 -20.56 -0.03 5.64
C LYS A 54 -21.83 -0.42 4.90
N LEU A 55 -22.15 0.27 3.81
CA LEU A 55 -23.29 -0.04 2.94
C LEU A 55 -22.96 -1.04 1.82
N GLY A 56 -21.74 -1.57 1.75
CA GLY A 56 -21.28 -2.44 0.68
C GLY A 56 -21.12 -1.73 -0.68
N ILE A 57 -21.00 -0.38 -0.67
CA ILE A 57 -20.83 0.41 -1.88
C ILE A 57 -19.33 0.53 -2.16
N GLU A 58 -18.90 -0.06 -3.26
CA GLU A 58 -17.52 0.05 -3.73
C GLU A 58 -17.24 1.47 -4.26
N THR A 59 -16.43 2.22 -3.51
CA THR A 59 -15.91 3.53 -3.93
C THR A 59 -14.47 3.35 -4.40
N PRO A 60 -14.13 3.68 -5.66
CA PRO A 60 -12.79 3.46 -6.19
C PRO A 60 -11.75 4.31 -5.47
N THR A 61 -10.58 3.75 -5.21
CA THR A 61 -9.44 4.44 -4.58
C THR A 61 -8.13 4.02 -5.23
N LEU A 62 -7.16 4.94 -5.34
CA LEU A 62 -5.79 4.63 -5.79
C LEU A 62 -4.74 5.06 -4.77
N CYS A 63 -4.86 6.27 -4.20
CA CYS A 63 -3.90 6.80 -3.21
C CYS A 63 -4.28 6.46 -1.76
N PHE A 64 -5.39 5.82 -1.51
CA PHE A 64 -5.85 5.42 -0.17
C PHE A 64 -5.39 4.00 0.17
N LEU A 65 -5.00 3.81 1.40
CA LEU A 65 -4.83 2.52 2.07
C LEU A 65 -5.24 2.68 3.54
N GLU A 66 -5.89 1.69 4.12
CA GLU A 66 -6.44 1.78 5.48
C GLU A 66 -5.36 1.98 6.56
N THR A 67 -4.17 1.47 6.30
CA THR A 67 -3.02 1.51 7.21
C THR A 67 -2.10 2.72 7.00
N LEU A 68 -2.46 3.63 6.08
CA LEU A 68 -1.70 4.84 5.77
C LEU A 68 -2.55 6.10 5.91
N THR A 69 -1.92 7.21 6.23
CA THR A 69 -2.56 8.53 6.24
C THR A 69 -3.05 8.90 4.84
N PRO A 70 -4.34 9.26 4.66
CA PRO A 70 -4.88 9.60 3.36
C PRO A 70 -4.29 10.90 2.78
N VAL A 71 -3.42 10.78 1.78
CA VAL A 71 -2.79 11.94 1.11
C VAL A 71 -3.75 12.72 0.22
N ASN A 72 -4.83 12.07 -0.25
CA ASN A 72 -5.91 12.71 -0.99
C ASN A 72 -5.50 13.37 -2.33
N VAL A 73 -4.61 12.75 -3.08
CA VAL A 73 -4.07 13.31 -4.34
C VAL A 73 -4.74 12.80 -5.60
N CYS A 74 -5.14 11.52 -5.67
CA CYS A 74 -5.62 10.91 -6.91
C CYS A 74 -7.03 11.35 -7.33
N ARG A 75 -7.87 11.77 -6.40
CA ARG A 75 -9.27 12.23 -6.64
C ARG A 75 -10.21 11.21 -7.29
N VAL A 76 -9.86 9.94 -7.36
CA VAL A 76 -10.73 8.90 -7.92
C VAL A 76 -11.88 8.57 -6.96
N CYS A 77 -11.69 8.76 -5.65
CA CYS A 77 -12.69 8.48 -4.62
C CYS A 77 -13.78 9.57 -4.44
N VAL A 78 -13.82 10.58 -5.31
CA VAL A 78 -14.76 11.71 -5.12
C VAL A 78 -16.22 11.26 -5.11
N VAL A 79 -17.01 11.95 -4.29
CA VAL A 79 -18.47 11.82 -4.21
C VAL A 79 -19.10 13.22 -4.28
N GLU A 80 -20.36 13.27 -4.65
CA GLU A 80 -21.14 14.52 -4.66
C GLU A 80 -21.80 14.71 -3.29
N LEU A 81 -21.52 15.82 -2.65
CA LEU A 81 -22.11 16.23 -1.38
C LEU A 81 -23.18 17.30 -1.66
N GLU A 82 -24.40 17.08 -1.16
CA GLU A 82 -25.49 18.02 -1.29
C GLU A 82 -25.12 19.37 -0.67
N GLY A 83 -25.43 20.46 -1.35
CA GLY A 83 -25.05 21.83 -0.95
C GLY A 83 -23.60 22.21 -1.27
N SER A 84 -22.73 21.27 -1.72
CA SER A 84 -21.36 21.57 -2.11
C SER A 84 -21.23 21.90 -3.61
N ARG A 85 -20.52 22.98 -3.93
CA ARG A 85 -20.18 23.30 -5.32
C ARG A 85 -19.16 22.36 -5.94
N THR A 86 -18.36 21.70 -5.12
CA THR A 86 -17.28 20.79 -5.58
C THR A 86 -17.53 19.38 -5.13
N LEU A 87 -17.04 18.39 -5.89
CA LEU A 87 -16.95 17.03 -5.45
C LEU A 87 -15.95 16.90 -4.30
N VAL A 88 -16.26 16.09 -3.31
CA VAL A 88 -15.43 15.89 -2.13
C VAL A 88 -14.78 14.50 -2.13
N PRO A 89 -13.52 14.36 -1.66
CA PRO A 89 -12.85 13.06 -1.60
C PRO A 89 -13.39 12.23 -0.43
N ALA A 90 -13.96 11.07 -0.72
CA ALA A 90 -14.54 10.22 0.32
C ALA A 90 -13.48 9.66 1.29
N CYS A 91 -12.25 9.42 0.82
CA CYS A 91 -11.20 8.80 1.64
C CYS A 91 -10.67 9.67 2.79
N SER A 92 -10.85 10.99 2.73
CA SER A 92 -10.31 11.93 3.74
C SER A 92 -11.37 12.85 4.34
N ARG A 93 -12.51 13.06 3.66
CA ARG A 93 -13.59 13.90 4.20
C ARG A 93 -14.28 13.19 5.35
N LYS A 94 -14.19 13.76 6.54
CA LYS A 94 -14.94 13.30 7.72
C LYS A 94 -16.43 13.53 7.51
N ALA A 95 -17.21 12.55 7.93
CA ALA A 95 -18.65 12.64 7.90
C ALA A 95 -19.14 13.55 9.02
N GLU A 96 -20.16 14.32 8.74
CA GLU A 96 -20.86 15.19 9.70
C GLU A 96 -22.35 14.82 9.72
N PRO A 97 -23.04 14.99 10.86
CA PRO A 97 -24.46 14.64 10.98
C PRO A 97 -25.33 15.27 9.90
N GLY A 98 -26.19 14.49 9.29
CA GLY A 98 -27.16 14.96 8.29
C GLY A 98 -26.59 15.13 6.88
N MET A 99 -25.30 14.86 6.62
CA MET A 99 -24.75 14.90 5.26
C MET A 99 -25.52 13.97 4.33
N VAL A 100 -25.75 14.44 3.09
CA VAL A 100 -26.36 13.67 2.00
C VAL A 100 -25.36 13.58 0.86
N ILE A 101 -24.95 12.35 0.48
CA ILE A 101 -23.97 12.14 -0.60
C ILE A 101 -24.52 11.22 -1.68
N LYS A 102 -24.03 11.42 -2.91
CA LYS A 102 -24.25 10.55 -4.05
C LYS A 102 -22.91 10.00 -4.52
N THR A 103 -22.82 8.67 -4.61
CA THR A 103 -21.56 7.99 -4.94
C THR A 103 -21.36 7.75 -6.43
N ASP A 104 -22.44 7.81 -7.23
CA ASP A 104 -22.43 7.48 -8.66
C ASP A 104 -23.31 8.42 -9.52
N SER A 105 -23.33 9.73 -9.19
CA SER A 105 -23.98 10.72 -10.06
C SER A 105 -23.23 10.90 -11.38
N GLU A 106 -23.90 11.43 -12.39
CA GLU A 106 -23.27 11.76 -13.70
C GLU A 106 -22.00 12.60 -13.53
N ARG A 107 -22.06 13.59 -12.64
CA ARG A 107 -20.91 14.44 -12.31
C ARG A 107 -19.75 13.66 -11.69
N VAL A 108 -20.04 12.73 -10.79
CA VAL A 108 -19.04 11.85 -10.17
C VAL A 108 -18.41 10.93 -11.24
N ARG A 109 -19.24 10.30 -12.08
CA ARG A 109 -18.76 9.41 -13.15
C ARG A 109 -17.87 10.16 -14.14
N LEU A 110 -18.27 11.35 -14.57
CA LEU A 110 -17.47 12.20 -15.47
C LEU A 110 -16.12 12.58 -14.84
N SER A 111 -16.12 12.97 -13.57
CA SER A 111 -14.88 13.32 -12.85
C SER A 111 -13.92 12.13 -12.76
N ARG A 112 -14.42 10.94 -12.38
CA ARG A 112 -13.61 9.72 -12.31
C ARG A 112 -13.05 9.33 -13.67
N LYS A 113 -13.88 9.38 -14.73
CA LYS A 113 -13.45 9.14 -16.10
C LYS A 113 -12.27 10.04 -16.47
N LEU A 114 -12.42 11.37 -16.33
CA LEU A 114 -11.38 12.33 -16.70
C LEU A 114 -10.08 12.14 -15.88
N VAL A 115 -10.19 11.87 -14.58
CA VAL A 115 -9.01 11.63 -13.74
C VAL A 115 -8.27 10.36 -14.19
N LEU A 116 -8.99 9.29 -14.50
CA LEU A 116 -8.37 8.06 -14.99
C LEU A 116 -7.74 8.25 -16.37
N GLU A 117 -8.37 9.01 -17.28
CA GLU A 117 -7.81 9.38 -18.58
C GLU A 117 -6.51 10.18 -18.41
N PHE A 118 -6.47 11.20 -17.53
CA PHE A 118 -5.25 11.97 -17.26
C PHE A 118 -4.13 11.10 -16.68
N LEU A 119 -4.43 10.24 -15.72
CA LEU A 119 -3.43 9.35 -15.13
C LEU A 119 -2.88 8.37 -16.17
N ALA A 120 -3.76 7.70 -16.92
CA ALA A 120 -3.37 6.67 -17.89
C ALA A 120 -2.69 7.25 -19.14
N SER A 121 -2.97 8.52 -19.51
CA SER A 121 -2.23 9.18 -20.59
C SER A 121 -0.79 9.54 -20.22
N SER A 122 -0.48 9.59 -18.93
CA SER A 122 0.83 10.03 -18.42
C SER A 122 1.76 8.91 -17.99
N VAL A 123 1.22 7.70 -17.73
CA VAL A 123 2.01 6.57 -17.19
C VAL A 123 1.61 5.24 -17.84
N ASP A 124 2.53 4.27 -17.76
CA ASP A 124 2.26 2.89 -18.15
C ASP A 124 1.45 2.17 -17.06
N VAL A 125 0.19 1.83 -17.38
CA VAL A 125 -0.75 1.15 -16.47
C VAL A 125 -0.79 -0.37 -16.65
N SER A 126 0.12 -0.96 -17.42
CA SER A 126 0.13 -2.39 -17.74
C SER A 126 0.19 -3.32 -16.52
N THR A 127 0.73 -2.83 -15.41
CA THR A 127 0.87 -3.55 -14.15
C THR A 127 -0.08 -3.05 -13.04
N ALA A 128 -1.15 -2.34 -13.42
CA ALA A 128 -2.10 -1.71 -12.51
C ALA A 128 -3.53 -2.26 -12.69
N PRO A 129 -3.84 -3.52 -12.31
CA PRO A 129 -5.12 -4.16 -12.62
C PRO A 129 -6.33 -3.41 -12.04
N ALA A 130 -6.22 -2.86 -10.83
CA ALA A 130 -7.30 -2.06 -10.25
C ALA A 130 -7.59 -0.79 -11.08
N MET A 131 -6.56 -0.14 -11.61
CA MET A 131 -6.74 1.04 -12.44
C MET A 131 -7.36 0.68 -13.79
N GLN A 132 -6.94 -0.44 -14.39
CA GLN A 132 -7.53 -0.96 -15.64
C GLN A 132 -9.02 -1.26 -15.45
N ALA A 133 -9.41 -1.95 -14.38
CA ALA A 133 -10.80 -2.22 -14.05
C ALA A 133 -11.63 -0.92 -13.85
N TYR A 134 -11.05 0.10 -13.22
CA TYR A 134 -11.72 1.40 -13.09
C TYR A 134 -11.85 2.12 -14.44
N MET A 135 -10.85 2.05 -15.30
CA MET A 135 -10.92 2.62 -16.65
C MET A 135 -12.06 1.97 -17.46
N GLU A 136 -12.17 0.66 -17.43
CA GLU A 136 -13.27 -0.08 -18.07
C GLU A 136 -14.63 0.35 -17.49
N ARG A 137 -14.76 0.36 -16.15
CA ARG A 137 -16.01 0.72 -15.44
C ARG A 137 -16.53 2.12 -15.79
N TYR A 138 -15.62 3.09 -15.95
CA TYR A 138 -15.98 4.47 -16.23
C TYR A 138 -15.86 4.86 -17.72
N GLY A 139 -15.47 3.93 -18.58
CA GLY A 139 -15.28 4.18 -20.01
C GLY A 139 -14.19 5.21 -20.29
N ALA A 140 -13.07 5.15 -19.54
CA ALA A 140 -11.95 6.06 -19.69
C ALA A 140 -11.09 5.68 -20.89
N ASP A 141 -10.81 6.66 -21.75
CA ASP A 141 -9.95 6.51 -22.94
C ASP A 141 -8.68 7.38 -22.78
N PRO A 142 -7.54 6.80 -22.44
CA PRO A 142 -6.29 7.55 -22.30
C PRO A 142 -5.78 8.15 -23.61
N ALA A 143 -6.19 7.62 -24.77
CA ALA A 143 -5.80 8.13 -26.07
C ALA A 143 -6.51 9.45 -26.45
N ARG A 144 -7.54 9.83 -25.69
CA ARG A 144 -8.32 11.06 -25.93
C ARG A 144 -7.48 12.34 -26.01
N PHE A 145 -6.37 12.41 -25.27
CA PHE A 145 -5.50 13.59 -25.24
C PHE A 145 -4.33 13.48 -26.21
N GLY A 146 -4.28 12.47 -27.07
CA GLY A 146 -3.21 12.24 -28.03
C GLY A 146 -1.90 11.80 -27.37
N GLU A 147 -0.82 11.82 -28.16
CA GLU A 147 0.51 11.34 -27.72
C GLU A 147 1.35 12.39 -26.95
N SER A 148 0.81 13.58 -26.74
CA SER A 148 1.58 14.72 -26.21
C SER A 148 1.53 14.88 -24.69
N SER A 149 1.15 13.85 -23.93
CA SER A 149 1.12 13.93 -22.47
C SER A 149 2.51 14.17 -21.91
N ALA A 150 2.64 15.18 -21.06
CA ALA A 150 3.88 15.46 -20.35
C ALA A 150 4.11 14.39 -19.28
N THR A 151 5.24 13.71 -19.31
CA THR A 151 5.65 12.71 -18.31
C THR A 151 7.09 12.94 -17.90
N VAL A 152 7.40 12.63 -16.64
CA VAL A 152 8.79 12.52 -16.18
C VAL A 152 9.27 11.09 -16.49
N ARG A 153 9.93 10.92 -17.61
CA ARG A 153 10.52 9.64 -18.01
C ARG A 153 11.80 9.40 -17.23
N GLN A 154 11.88 8.26 -16.55
CA GLN A 154 13.09 7.79 -15.89
C GLN A 154 13.35 6.35 -16.31
N PRO A 155 14.64 5.97 -16.54
CA PRO A 155 14.94 4.57 -16.74
C PRO A 155 14.62 3.76 -15.48
N PRO A 156 14.25 2.47 -15.60
CA PRO A 156 14.11 1.59 -14.46
C PRO A 156 15.40 1.59 -13.62
N LYS A 157 15.25 1.74 -12.30
CA LYS A 157 16.36 1.74 -11.35
C LYS A 157 16.48 0.36 -10.73
N ILE A 158 17.56 -0.33 -11.06
CA ILE A 158 17.92 -1.67 -10.54
C ILE A 158 19.25 -1.50 -9.82
N ASP A 159 19.19 -0.98 -8.61
CA ASP A 159 20.35 -0.65 -7.77
C ASP A 159 20.51 -1.61 -6.58
N ASN A 160 19.72 -2.68 -6.52
CA ASN A 160 19.80 -3.75 -5.55
C ASN A 160 19.11 -5.03 -6.08
N ASP A 161 19.39 -6.18 -5.44
CA ASP A 161 18.89 -7.49 -5.87
C ASP A 161 17.47 -7.82 -5.38
N LEU A 162 16.90 -7.01 -4.49
CA LEU A 162 15.64 -7.32 -3.80
C LEU A 162 14.43 -6.79 -4.56
N TYR A 163 14.51 -5.56 -5.06
CA TYR A 163 13.42 -4.92 -5.79
C TYR A 163 13.90 -3.81 -6.73
N MET A 164 13.08 -3.54 -7.72
CA MET A 164 13.33 -2.53 -8.73
C MET A 164 12.30 -1.39 -8.64
N ARG A 165 12.64 -0.26 -9.26
CA ARG A 165 11.80 0.93 -9.34
C ARG A 165 11.67 1.38 -10.80
N ASP A 166 10.45 1.35 -11.33
CA ASP A 166 10.11 1.86 -12.66
C ASP A 166 9.09 2.99 -12.53
N TYR A 167 9.60 4.20 -12.45
CA TYR A 167 8.73 5.36 -12.26
C TYR A 167 7.97 5.80 -13.52
N SER A 168 8.15 5.13 -14.67
CA SER A 168 7.25 5.28 -15.83
C SER A 168 5.82 4.81 -15.52
N LYS A 169 5.66 4.00 -14.46
CA LYS A 169 4.38 3.49 -13.95
C LYS A 169 3.82 4.29 -12.78
N CYS A 170 4.51 5.34 -12.33
CA CYS A 170 4.20 6.04 -11.09
C CYS A 170 3.12 7.10 -11.28
N ILE A 171 1.98 6.95 -10.61
CA ILE A 171 0.86 7.92 -10.59
C ILE A 171 1.00 8.97 -9.48
N LEU A 172 2.15 9.06 -8.80
CA LEU A 172 2.38 10.00 -7.69
C LEU A 172 1.31 9.90 -6.59
N CYS A 173 0.93 8.69 -6.20
CA CYS A 173 -0.08 8.46 -5.17
C CYS A 173 0.43 8.64 -3.73
N TYR A 174 1.75 8.77 -3.55
CA TYR A 174 2.48 8.94 -2.28
C TYR A 174 2.39 7.78 -1.28
N LYS A 175 1.66 6.70 -1.52
CA LYS A 175 1.59 5.58 -0.58
C LYS A 175 2.97 5.04 -0.17
N CYS A 176 3.91 4.96 -1.11
CA CYS A 176 5.27 4.51 -0.82
C CYS A 176 6.04 5.50 0.07
N VAL A 177 5.77 6.80 -0.05
CA VAL A 177 6.36 7.86 0.80
C VAL A 177 5.82 7.75 2.21
N GLU A 178 4.50 7.62 2.38
CA GLU A 178 3.87 7.43 3.71
C GLU A 178 4.33 6.12 4.37
N ALA A 179 4.43 5.01 3.62
CA ALA A 179 4.94 3.75 4.15
C ALA A 179 6.45 3.80 4.49
N CYS A 180 7.23 4.66 3.86
CA CYS A 180 8.63 4.93 4.23
C CYS A 180 8.75 5.93 5.37
N GLY A 181 7.73 6.78 5.53
CA GLY A 181 7.60 7.82 6.55
C GLY A 181 7.00 7.32 7.86
N VAL A 182 6.23 8.20 8.49
CA VAL A 182 5.71 8.03 9.87
C VAL A 182 4.70 6.90 10.03
N ASP A 183 4.03 6.52 8.94
CA ASP A 183 2.94 5.53 9.04
C ASP A 183 3.46 4.09 9.24
N ALA A 184 4.69 3.79 8.79
CA ALA A 184 5.23 2.44 8.94
C ALA A 184 6.71 2.38 9.30
N GLN A 185 7.63 2.78 8.40
CA GLN A 185 9.06 2.50 8.57
C GLN A 185 9.84 3.61 9.26
N ASN A 186 9.40 4.85 9.15
CA ASN A 186 10.01 6.04 9.75
C ASN A 186 11.50 6.28 9.37
N THR A 187 11.89 5.93 8.13
CA THR A 187 13.25 6.13 7.61
C THR A 187 13.35 7.28 6.62
N PHE A 188 12.25 7.65 5.96
CA PHE A 188 12.18 8.74 4.98
C PHE A 188 13.20 8.62 3.83
N ALA A 189 13.57 7.39 3.45
CA ALA A 189 14.55 7.14 2.40
C ALA A 189 14.07 7.60 1.01
N ILE A 190 12.77 7.67 0.80
CA ILE A 190 12.17 8.17 -0.44
C ILE A 190 11.16 9.27 -0.12
N GLY A 191 11.12 10.27 -1.00
CA GLY A 191 10.22 11.41 -0.91
C GLY A 191 9.85 11.91 -2.30
N VAL A 192 9.16 13.05 -2.34
CA VAL A 192 8.81 13.73 -3.60
C VAL A 192 9.88 14.77 -3.90
N ALA A 193 10.48 14.67 -5.08
CA ALA A 193 11.40 15.67 -5.62
C ALA A 193 10.74 16.43 -6.78
N GLY A 194 11.23 17.63 -7.06
CA GLY A 194 10.70 18.48 -8.11
C GLY A 194 9.33 19.09 -7.78
N ARG A 195 8.72 19.71 -8.79
CA ARG A 195 7.39 20.34 -8.68
C ARG A 195 6.69 20.38 -10.03
N GLY A 196 5.36 20.52 -10.02
CA GLY A 196 4.55 20.55 -11.25
C GLY A 196 4.78 19.27 -12.06
N PHE A 197 4.99 19.41 -13.35
CA PHE A 197 5.24 18.27 -14.25
C PHE A 197 6.59 17.57 -14.04
N GLN A 198 7.49 18.14 -13.23
CA GLN A 198 8.77 17.55 -12.88
C GLN A 198 8.72 16.80 -11.53
N ALA A 199 7.56 16.78 -10.88
CA ALA A 199 7.41 16.04 -9.63
C ALA A 199 7.59 14.54 -9.86
N HIS A 200 8.40 13.89 -9.00
CA HIS A 200 8.67 12.46 -9.08
C HIS A 200 9.13 11.92 -7.72
N ILE A 201 9.05 10.62 -7.56
CA ILE A 201 9.57 9.96 -6.34
C ILE A 201 11.09 9.80 -6.48
N SER A 202 11.82 10.16 -5.45
CA SER A 202 13.28 10.11 -5.43
C SER A 202 13.81 9.79 -4.03
N THR A 203 15.05 9.32 -3.99
CA THR A 203 15.91 9.37 -2.81
C THR A 203 16.51 10.78 -2.67
N GLU A 204 17.08 11.09 -1.51
CA GLU A 204 17.85 12.30 -1.30
C GLU A 204 18.95 12.44 -2.38
N TYR A 205 19.04 13.62 -3.01
CA TYR A 205 19.96 13.88 -4.14
C TYR A 205 19.93 12.85 -5.27
N SER A 206 18.87 12.05 -5.39
CA SER A 206 18.75 10.97 -6.39
C SER A 206 19.80 9.87 -6.29
N VAL A 207 20.44 9.69 -5.14
CA VAL A 207 21.42 8.61 -4.92
C VAL A 207 20.75 7.23 -5.05
N PRO A 208 21.51 6.17 -5.36
CA PRO A 208 21.02 4.79 -5.30
C PRO A 208 20.49 4.43 -3.91
N LEU A 209 19.55 3.48 -3.82
CA LEU A 209 19.01 3.05 -2.52
C LEU A 209 20.08 2.57 -1.53
N PRO A 210 21.15 1.84 -1.93
CA PRO A 210 22.23 1.45 -1.03
C PRO A 210 22.95 2.62 -0.35
N GLU A 211 22.93 3.80 -0.97
CA GLU A 211 23.58 5.01 -0.49
C GLU A 211 22.61 5.94 0.28
N SER A 212 21.35 5.54 0.39
CA SER A 212 20.30 6.30 1.06
C SER A 212 20.00 5.77 2.47
N ALA A 213 19.04 6.39 3.18
CA ALA A 213 18.54 5.90 4.46
C ALA A 213 17.67 4.62 4.34
N CYS A 214 17.65 3.95 3.20
CA CYS A 214 16.82 2.77 2.97
C CYS A 214 17.27 1.58 3.82
N VAL A 215 16.32 0.98 4.56
CA VAL A 215 16.55 -0.24 5.37
C VAL A 215 16.04 -1.51 4.69
N TYR A 216 15.70 -1.44 3.42
CA TYR A 216 15.26 -2.58 2.60
C TYR A 216 14.05 -3.35 3.15
N CYS A 217 13.16 -2.69 3.88
CA CYS A 217 11.95 -3.33 4.41
C CYS A 217 10.95 -3.75 3.32
N GLY A 218 10.95 -3.08 2.17
CA GLY A 218 10.05 -3.33 1.05
C GLY A 218 8.59 -2.92 1.30
N ASN A 219 8.29 -2.13 2.34
CA ASN A 219 6.91 -1.68 2.59
C ASN A 219 6.38 -0.81 1.46
N CYS A 220 7.26 -0.03 0.82
CA CYS A 220 6.92 0.74 -0.38
C CYS A 220 6.46 -0.11 -1.57
N ILE A 221 6.97 -1.34 -1.72
CA ILE A 221 6.51 -2.30 -2.74
C ILE A 221 5.10 -2.77 -2.41
N GLY A 222 4.85 -3.16 -1.15
CA GLY A 222 3.57 -3.71 -0.71
C GLY A 222 2.38 -2.76 -0.86
N VAL A 223 2.63 -1.45 -0.94
CA VAL A 223 1.58 -0.42 -1.05
C VAL A 223 1.48 0.21 -2.44
N CYS A 224 2.38 -0.11 -3.39
CA CYS A 224 2.38 0.49 -4.72
C CYS A 224 1.21 -0.04 -5.57
N PRO A 225 0.25 0.81 -5.99
CA PRO A 225 -0.94 0.34 -6.71
C PRO A 225 -0.71 0.08 -8.19
N THR A 226 0.45 0.51 -8.72
CA THR A 226 0.73 0.45 -10.16
C THR A 226 1.93 -0.42 -10.52
N GLY A 227 2.59 -1.04 -9.52
CA GLY A 227 3.80 -1.83 -9.77
C GLY A 227 5.02 -0.99 -10.19
N ALA A 228 5.00 0.33 -9.92
CA ALA A 228 6.18 1.18 -10.08
C ALA A 228 7.35 0.74 -9.17
N LEU A 229 7.01 0.08 -8.07
CA LEU A 229 7.93 -0.61 -7.18
C LEU A 229 7.48 -2.06 -7.11
N MET A 230 8.36 -3.00 -7.45
CA MET A 230 8.05 -4.43 -7.46
C MET A 230 9.27 -5.27 -7.09
N PHE A 231 9.05 -6.50 -6.67
CA PHE A 231 10.13 -7.46 -6.43
C PHE A 231 10.95 -7.68 -7.71
N THR A 232 12.25 -7.88 -7.58
CA THR A 232 13.10 -8.24 -8.73
C THR A 232 12.63 -9.53 -9.38
N SER A 233 12.22 -10.53 -8.59
CA SER A 233 11.63 -11.78 -9.09
C SER A 233 10.39 -11.54 -9.96
N GLU A 234 9.47 -10.68 -9.52
CA GLU A 234 8.29 -10.30 -10.29
C GLU A 234 8.67 -9.58 -11.58
N TYR A 235 9.59 -8.61 -11.50
CA TYR A 235 10.06 -7.87 -12.67
C TYR A 235 10.68 -8.77 -13.73
N GLU A 236 11.59 -9.67 -13.33
CA GLU A 236 12.25 -10.60 -14.25
C GLU A 236 11.25 -11.58 -14.89
N MET A 237 10.30 -12.10 -14.11
CA MET A 237 9.25 -12.99 -14.63
C MET A 237 8.31 -12.26 -15.58
N ARG A 238 7.92 -11.00 -15.29
CA ARG A 238 7.11 -10.19 -16.21
C ARG A 238 7.85 -9.89 -17.50
N LYS A 239 9.14 -9.57 -17.42
CA LYS A 239 10.00 -9.35 -18.59
C LYS A 239 10.15 -10.61 -19.45
N ALA A 240 10.22 -11.78 -18.82
CA ALA A 240 10.27 -13.08 -19.51
C ALA A 240 8.89 -13.56 -19.99
N GLY A 241 7.79 -12.88 -19.67
CA GLY A 241 6.42 -13.31 -20.00
C GLY A 241 5.94 -14.55 -19.22
N THR A 242 6.59 -14.85 -18.07
CA THR A 242 6.28 -16.04 -17.25
C THR A 242 5.53 -15.71 -15.97
N TRP A 243 5.28 -14.44 -15.67
CA TRP A 243 4.50 -14.04 -14.52
C TRP A 243 3.02 -14.31 -14.74
N ASP A 244 2.42 -15.14 -13.89
CA ASP A 244 1.00 -15.48 -13.97
C ASP A 244 0.38 -15.56 -12.57
N GLU A 245 -0.35 -14.52 -12.19
CA GLU A 245 -1.00 -14.45 -10.87
C GLU A 245 -2.11 -15.49 -10.69
N SER A 246 -2.72 -15.99 -11.79
CA SER A 246 -3.76 -17.01 -11.73
C SER A 246 -3.21 -18.39 -11.37
N HIS A 247 -1.94 -18.65 -11.65
CA HIS A 247 -1.23 -19.87 -11.29
C HIS A 247 -0.46 -19.77 -9.97
N GLN A 248 -0.57 -18.64 -9.26
CA GLN A 248 0.07 -18.51 -7.95
C GLN A 248 -0.79 -19.10 -6.85
N THR A 249 -0.14 -19.86 -5.98
CA THR A 249 -0.73 -20.28 -4.69
C THR A 249 -0.32 -19.29 -3.61
N GLN A 250 -1.24 -18.99 -2.70
CA GLN A 250 -0.99 -18.14 -1.54
C GLN A 250 -1.14 -18.98 -0.27
N THR A 251 -0.14 -18.90 0.61
CA THR A 251 -0.12 -19.64 1.87
C THR A 251 0.25 -18.68 3.00
N ASP A 252 -0.61 -18.61 4.00
CA ASP A 252 -0.35 -17.83 5.19
C ASP A 252 0.51 -18.62 6.18
N THR A 253 1.49 -17.94 6.77
CA THR A 253 2.40 -18.53 7.75
C THR A 253 2.94 -17.44 8.70
N ILE A 254 3.63 -17.87 9.74
CA ILE A 254 4.28 -16.97 10.69
C ILE A 254 5.76 -16.83 10.33
N CYS A 255 6.27 -15.61 10.38
CA CYS A 255 7.67 -15.31 10.15
C CYS A 255 8.57 -16.01 11.19
N PRO A 256 9.58 -16.81 10.77
CA PRO A 256 10.40 -17.59 11.70
C PRO A 256 11.57 -16.83 12.31
N TYR A 257 11.78 -15.54 11.97
CA TYR A 257 13.02 -14.84 12.28
C TYR A 257 13.10 -14.23 13.67
N CYS A 258 11.98 -13.81 14.25
CA CYS A 258 11.99 -13.20 15.60
C CYS A 258 10.63 -13.35 16.29
N GLY A 259 10.61 -12.97 17.59
CA GLY A 259 9.43 -13.10 18.46
C GLY A 259 8.28 -12.12 18.17
N VAL A 260 8.37 -11.24 17.17
CA VAL A 260 7.25 -10.36 16.76
C VAL A 260 6.09 -11.16 16.21
N GLY A 261 6.36 -12.32 15.57
CA GLY A 261 5.31 -13.23 15.07
C GLY A 261 4.55 -12.64 13.87
N CYS A 262 5.24 -11.91 13.00
CA CYS A 262 4.63 -11.32 11.79
C CYS A 262 3.96 -12.41 10.94
N GLN A 263 2.71 -12.17 10.53
CA GLN A 263 2.06 -13.01 9.53
C GLN A 263 2.60 -12.69 8.14
N LEU A 264 2.96 -13.74 7.41
CA LEU A 264 3.41 -13.69 6.03
C LEU A 264 2.38 -14.38 5.14
N THR A 265 2.14 -13.81 3.97
CA THR A 265 1.49 -14.50 2.86
C THR A 265 2.56 -14.81 1.81
N VAL A 266 2.89 -16.08 1.67
CA VAL A 266 3.87 -16.59 0.70
C VAL A 266 3.17 -16.85 -0.62
N HIS A 267 3.65 -16.20 -1.69
CA HIS A 267 3.16 -16.41 -3.05
C HIS A 267 4.13 -17.33 -3.79
N ALA A 268 3.65 -18.46 -4.27
CA ALA A 268 4.45 -19.42 -5.02
C ALA A 268 3.85 -19.68 -6.41
N GLN A 269 4.72 -19.72 -7.42
CA GLN A 269 4.40 -20.13 -8.79
C GLN A 269 5.39 -21.22 -9.20
N ASP A 270 4.88 -22.32 -9.80
CA ASP A 270 5.70 -23.45 -10.24
C ASP A 270 6.62 -24.01 -9.12
N ALA A 271 6.06 -24.18 -7.93
CA ALA A 271 6.76 -24.65 -6.72
C ALA A 271 7.93 -23.75 -6.27
N LYS A 272 7.99 -22.49 -6.73
CA LYS A 272 8.98 -21.49 -6.30
C LYS A 272 8.27 -20.30 -5.65
N ILE A 273 8.81 -19.84 -4.54
CA ILE A 273 8.36 -18.60 -3.92
C ILE A 273 8.77 -17.44 -4.85
N VAL A 274 7.80 -16.60 -5.22
CA VAL A 274 8.04 -15.47 -6.12
C VAL A 274 7.99 -14.13 -5.39
N LYS A 275 7.19 -14.04 -4.32
CA LYS A 275 7.14 -12.88 -3.43
C LYS A 275 6.56 -13.25 -2.07
N VAL A 276 6.76 -12.38 -1.08
CA VAL A 276 6.11 -12.45 0.23
C VAL A 276 5.44 -11.13 0.54
N SER A 277 4.17 -11.18 0.91
CA SER A 277 3.38 -10.06 1.41
C SER A 277 2.96 -10.29 2.88
N SER A 278 2.20 -9.37 3.43
CA SER A 278 1.57 -9.51 4.74
C SER A 278 0.13 -8.99 4.65
N PRO A 279 -0.84 -9.62 5.33
CA PRO A 279 -2.22 -9.14 5.36
C PRO A 279 -2.33 -7.74 5.96
N LEU A 280 -3.15 -6.88 5.36
CA LEU A 280 -3.38 -5.51 5.83
C LEU A 280 -4.20 -5.48 7.13
N ASP A 281 -5.07 -6.44 7.33
CA ASP A 281 -5.99 -6.57 8.48
C ASP A 281 -5.38 -7.29 9.68
N HIS A 282 -4.13 -7.75 9.58
CA HIS A 282 -3.46 -8.41 10.69
C HIS A 282 -3.07 -7.42 11.79
N SER A 283 -3.45 -7.69 13.05
CA SER A 283 -3.31 -6.78 14.19
C SER A 283 -1.86 -6.36 14.50
N VAL A 284 -0.86 -7.19 14.17
CA VAL A 284 0.57 -6.93 14.45
C VAL A 284 1.25 -6.25 13.27
N THR A 285 1.02 -6.75 12.04
CA THR A 285 1.81 -6.34 10.86
C THR A 285 1.15 -5.22 10.06
N GLN A 286 -0.18 -5.22 9.94
CA GLN A 286 -0.92 -4.25 9.13
C GLN A 286 -0.31 -4.06 7.72
N GLY A 287 0.11 -5.19 7.10
CA GLY A 287 0.76 -5.19 5.78
C GLY A 287 2.27 -4.91 5.80
N ASN A 288 2.84 -4.51 6.94
CA ASN A 288 4.24 -4.11 7.05
C ASN A 288 5.14 -5.28 7.46
N LEU A 289 6.34 -5.32 6.90
CA LEU A 289 7.37 -6.31 7.21
C LEU A 289 8.75 -5.64 7.30
N CYS A 290 9.68 -6.28 7.97
CA CYS A 290 11.10 -5.93 7.86
C CYS A 290 11.75 -6.69 6.69
N ILE A 291 13.01 -6.36 6.40
CA ILE A 291 13.81 -7.03 5.34
C ILE A 291 13.79 -8.56 5.45
N LYS A 292 13.89 -9.09 6.67
CA LYS A 292 13.93 -10.55 6.90
C LYS A 292 12.60 -11.20 6.52
N GLY A 293 11.47 -10.65 6.99
CA GLY A 293 10.15 -11.19 6.67
C GLY A 293 9.83 -11.09 5.18
N ARG A 294 10.17 -9.98 4.55
CA ARG A 294 9.84 -9.71 3.14
C ARG A 294 10.72 -10.47 2.16
N PHE A 295 12.02 -10.60 2.42
CA PHE A 295 13.00 -11.14 1.47
C PHE A 295 13.78 -12.35 1.98
N GLY A 296 13.66 -12.70 3.27
CA GLY A 296 14.42 -13.76 3.88
C GLY A 296 14.16 -15.17 3.32
N TRP A 297 13.13 -15.37 2.52
CA TRP A 297 12.81 -16.62 1.85
C TRP A 297 13.78 -17.00 0.71
N GLN A 298 14.52 -16.04 0.18
CA GLN A 298 15.40 -16.27 -0.99
C GLN A 298 16.46 -17.36 -0.77
N PHE A 299 16.91 -17.55 0.49
CA PHE A 299 17.88 -18.60 0.79
C PHE A 299 17.31 -20.01 0.69
N THR A 300 15.98 -20.18 0.74
CA THR A 300 15.31 -21.48 0.63
C THR A 300 15.31 -22.05 -0.79
N GLN A 301 15.74 -21.23 -1.76
CA GLN A 301 15.73 -21.60 -3.17
C GLN A 301 17.15 -21.66 -3.74
N PRO A 302 17.43 -22.61 -4.68
CA PRO A 302 18.70 -22.63 -5.37
C PRO A 302 18.91 -21.28 -6.10
N ARG A 303 20.01 -20.61 -5.78
CA ARG A 303 20.43 -19.44 -6.58
C ARG A 303 20.69 -19.89 -8.00
N ALA A 304 20.19 -19.16 -9.00
CA ALA A 304 20.58 -19.35 -10.37
C ALA A 304 22.12 -19.24 -10.45
N LYS A 305 22.80 -20.29 -10.95
CA LYS A 305 24.25 -20.26 -11.15
C LYS A 305 24.57 -19.11 -12.11
N GLY A 306 25.11 -18.00 -11.62
CA GLY A 306 25.50 -16.88 -12.46
C GLY A 306 25.50 -15.49 -11.82
N SER A 307 24.91 -15.28 -10.63
CA SER A 307 25.05 -14.00 -9.91
C SER A 307 26.31 -14.04 -9.04
N ASN A 308 27.46 -13.81 -9.62
CA ASN A 308 28.66 -13.47 -8.86
C ASN A 308 28.44 -12.10 -8.23
N ALA A 309 28.28 -12.08 -6.90
CA ALA A 309 28.54 -10.87 -6.13
C ALA A 309 30.05 -10.61 -6.23
N GLY A 310 30.44 -9.62 -7.02
CA GLY A 310 31.73 -8.99 -6.97
C GLY A 310 31.69 -7.78 -6.07
#